data_dda594e2ab1f6f5e10578ee4e14ebd8b
#
_entry.id   dda594e2ab1f6f5e10578ee4e14ebd8b
#
_cell.length_a   1.000
_cell.length_b   1.000
_cell.length_c   1.000
_cell.angle_alpha   90.00
_cell.angle_beta   90.00
_cell.angle_gamma   90.00
#
_symmetry.space_group_name_H-M   'P 1'
#
loop_
_entity.id
_entity.type
_entity.pdbx_description
1 polymer ?
#
loop_
_entity_poly.entity_id
_entity_poly.type
_entity_poly.pdbx_seq_one_letter_code
_entity_poly.pdbx_strand_id
1 'polypeptide(L)'
;GVYTNTVFVDAYRGAGRPEATYVVERAMDLFAGEIGMDPAELRRRNFIPPDEFPYENPSGLGTASGGAKIYIDSGNYEPALDKALAMAGYAGMDKAKAEARTRGKYLGVGLSSYIEVCGVAPSKWIGAVGEGWGAAMWESANIKVHLTGKVVITVGTQPQGQGHETTYAQIIGHELGIPMDDIIVPAARQPDLGDQLVRREGAAERALKELRDRDR
;
A
#
# COMPACT_ATOMS: atom_id res chain seq x y z
N GLY A 1 -29.01 -17.87 8.04
CA GLY A 1 -28.33 -16.73 8.70
C GLY A 1 -28.56 -16.75 10.18
N VAL A 2 -27.59 -16.31 10.97
CA VAL A 2 -27.70 -16.10 12.42
C VAL A 2 -27.64 -14.61 12.68
N TYR A 3 -28.69 -14.07 13.30
CA TYR A 3 -28.72 -12.67 13.70
C TYR A 3 -28.17 -12.56 15.14
N THR A 4 -27.34 -11.56 15.37
CA THR A 4 -26.76 -11.25 16.66
C THR A 4 -27.21 -9.86 17.10
N ASN A 5 -27.02 -9.55 18.38
CA ASN A 5 -27.29 -8.22 18.92
C ASN A 5 -26.13 -7.22 18.77
N THR A 6 -25.15 -7.59 18.00
CA THR A 6 -24.03 -6.71 17.64
C THR A 6 -24.32 -5.99 16.32
N VAL A 7 -23.53 -4.96 16.00
CA VAL A 7 -23.56 -4.35 14.67
C VAL A 7 -23.28 -5.41 13.60
N PHE A 8 -23.91 -5.27 12.45
CA PHE A 8 -23.67 -6.18 11.33
C PHE A 8 -22.22 -6.04 10.81
N VAL A 9 -21.72 -7.13 10.24
CA VAL A 9 -20.41 -7.12 9.57
C VAL A 9 -20.57 -6.42 8.22
N ASP A 10 -19.70 -5.47 7.98
CA ASP A 10 -19.67 -4.69 6.74
C ASP A 10 -18.25 -4.64 6.18
N ALA A 11 -18.12 -4.09 4.97
CA ALA A 11 -16.85 -4.00 4.30
C ALA A 11 -15.89 -3.08 5.06
N TYR A 12 -14.75 -3.62 5.41
CA TYR A 12 -13.57 -2.86 5.82
C TYR A 12 -12.61 -2.76 4.63
N ARG A 13 -11.65 -1.84 4.64
CA ARG A 13 -10.67 -1.70 3.56
C ARG A 13 -10.04 -3.05 3.21
N GLY A 14 -10.17 -3.47 1.93
CA GLY A 14 -9.82 -4.80 1.46
C GLY A 14 -11.03 -5.72 1.25
N ALA A 15 -12.17 -5.48 1.92
CA ALA A 15 -13.47 -6.13 1.68
C ALA A 15 -13.38 -7.66 1.56
N GLY A 16 -12.78 -8.32 2.56
CA GLY A 16 -12.57 -9.77 2.62
C GLY A 16 -11.19 -10.25 2.13
N ARG A 17 -10.42 -9.41 1.45
CA ARG A 17 -9.04 -9.77 1.05
C ARG A 17 -8.10 -9.95 2.25
N PRO A 18 -8.14 -9.12 3.32
CA PRO A 18 -7.34 -9.38 4.52
C PRO A 18 -7.62 -10.73 5.14
N GLU A 19 -8.89 -11.13 5.22
CA GLU A 19 -9.30 -12.43 5.75
C GLU A 19 -8.84 -13.58 4.85
N ALA A 20 -8.99 -13.43 3.54
CA ALA A 20 -8.53 -14.44 2.57
C ALA A 20 -6.99 -14.57 2.63
N THR A 21 -6.27 -13.47 2.68
CA THR A 21 -4.80 -13.46 2.83
C THR A 21 -4.39 -14.15 4.13
N TYR A 22 -5.05 -13.84 5.25
CA TYR A 22 -4.77 -14.50 6.53
C TYR A 22 -4.95 -16.02 6.43
N VAL A 23 -6.06 -16.49 5.86
CA VAL A 23 -6.34 -17.93 5.74
C VAL A 23 -5.28 -18.61 4.86
N VAL A 24 -5.00 -18.06 3.69
CA VAL A 24 -4.02 -18.65 2.76
C VAL A 24 -2.61 -18.65 3.35
N GLU A 25 -2.16 -17.52 3.87
CA GLU A 25 -0.81 -17.37 4.40
C GLU A 25 -0.60 -18.20 5.68
N ARG A 26 -1.63 -18.30 6.51
CA ARG A 26 -1.60 -19.18 7.69
C ARG A 26 -1.57 -20.67 7.29
N ALA A 27 -2.32 -21.06 6.28
CA ALA A 27 -2.27 -22.42 5.74
C ALA A 27 -0.87 -22.75 5.18
N MET A 28 -0.22 -21.79 4.51
CA MET A 28 1.15 -21.95 4.03
C MET A 28 2.14 -22.16 5.18
N ASP A 29 2.00 -21.42 6.29
CA ASP A 29 2.86 -21.62 7.47
C ASP A 29 2.65 -23.00 8.11
N LEU A 30 1.41 -23.45 8.25
CA LEU A 30 1.10 -24.76 8.81
C LEU A 30 1.64 -25.88 7.90
N PHE A 31 1.45 -25.73 6.59
CA PHE A 31 1.94 -26.70 5.62
C PHE A 31 3.47 -26.77 5.62
N ALA A 32 4.15 -25.61 5.69
CA ALA A 32 5.60 -25.58 5.82
C ALA A 32 6.08 -26.36 7.05
N GLY A 33 5.39 -26.20 8.19
CA GLY A 33 5.67 -26.95 9.41
C GLY A 33 5.47 -28.46 9.24
N GLU A 34 4.39 -28.89 8.60
CA GLU A 34 4.07 -30.30 8.37
C GLU A 34 5.12 -31.00 7.49
N ILE A 35 5.61 -30.32 6.47
CA ILE A 35 6.62 -30.90 5.55
C ILE A 35 8.06 -30.60 5.96
N GLY A 36 8.27 -29.90 7.10
CA GLY A 36 9.60 -29.55 7.59
C GLY A 36 10.36 -28.58 6.69
N MET A 37 9.67 -27.72 5.97
CA MET A 37 10.25 -26.71 5.07
C MET A 37 10.21 -25.31 5.72
N ASP A 38 11.19 -24.50 5.39
CA ASP A 38 11.18 -23.07 5.80
C ASP A 38 10.01 -22.33 5.14
N PRO A 39 9.22 -21.52 5.90
CA PRO A 39 8.07 -20.81 5.35
C PRO A 39 8.41 -19.83 4.22
N ALA A 40 9.60 -19.20 4.26
CA ALA A 40 10.04 -18.31 3.20
C ALA A 40 10.38 -19.09 1.92
N GLU A 41 11.06 -20.24 2.09
CA GLU A 41 11.40 -21.12 0.98
C GLU A 41 10.14 -21.72 0.32
N LEU A 42 9.14 -22.10 1.12
CA LEU A 42 7.86 -22.57 0.58
C LEU A 42 7.21 -21.52 -0.31
N ARG A 43 7.19 -20.24 0.11
CA ARG A 43 6.64 -19.14 -0.68
C ARG A 43 7.45 -18.88 -1.95
N ARG A 44 8.78 -18.92 -1.86
CA ARG A 44 9.68 -18.77 -3.01
C ARG A 44 9.35 -19.78 -4.12
N ARG A 45 9.15 -21.03 -3.76
CA ARG A 45 8.78 -22.09 -4.71
C ARG A 45 7.40 -21.95 -5.34
N ASN A 46 6.55 -21.12 -4.74
CA ASN A 46 5.20 -20.88 -5.22
C ASN A 46 5.02 -19.52 -5.89
N PHE A 47 6.07 -18.71 -5.98
CA PHE A 47 6.00 -17.48 -6.73
C PHE A 47 5.90 -17.73 -8.23
N ILE A 48 5.15 -16.88 -8.91
CA ILE A 48 5.14 -16.82 -10.36
C ILE A 48 6.52 -16.31 -10.81
N PRO A 49 7.26 -17.07 -11.61
CA PRO A 49 8.57 -16.66 -12.08
C PRO A 49 8.46 -15.48 -13.07
N PRO A 50 9.50 -14.62 -13.18
CA PRO A 50 9.45 -13.42 -13.99
C PRO A 50 9.19 -13.62 -15.49
N ASP A 51 9.52 -14.78 -16.02
CA ASP A 51 9.36 -15.16 -17.42
C ASP A 51 7.95 -15.67 -17.77
N GLU A 52 7.09 -15.88 -16.78
CA GLU A 52 5.69 -16.25 -17.00
C GLU A 52 4.74 -15.06 -17.13
N PHE A 53 5.22 -13.84 -16.97
CA PHE A 53 4.38 -12.66 -17.13
C PHE A 53 4.24 -12.24 -18.61
N PRO A 54 3.04 -11.76 -19.02
CA PRO A 54 1.81 -11.56 -18.22
C PRO A 54 1.13 -12.90 -17.86
N TYR A 55 0.87 -13.09 -16.58
CA TYR A 55 0.31 -14.31 -16.03
C TYR A 55 -1.22 -14.24 -15.97
N GLU A 56 -1.91 -15.20 -16.61
CA GLU A 56 -3.36 -15.31 -16.53
C GLU A 56 -3.77 -15.83 -15.14
N ASN A 57 -4.52 -15.04 -14.39
CA ASN A 57 -4.99 -15.44 -13.08
C ASN A 57 -6.08 -16.50 -13.18
N PRO A 58 -5.82 -17.76 -12.73
CA PRO A 58 -6.78 -18.85 -12.86
C PRO A 58 -7.94 -18.77 -11.85
N SER A 59 -7.94 -17.83 -10.92
CA SER A 59 -8.90 -17.81 -9.81
C SER A 59 -10.33 -17.44 -10.20
N GLY A 60 -10.58 -17.16 -11.47
CA GLY A 60 -11.92 -16.84 -11.96
C GLY A 60 -12.51 -15.52 -11.45
N LEU A 61 -11.71 -14.68 -10.80
CA LEU A 61 -12.13 -13.32 -10.39
C LEU A 61 -12.66 -12.48 -11.57
N GLY A 62 -12.29 -12.86 -12.80
CA GLY A 62 -12.87 -12.32 -14.02
C GLY A 62 -14.37 -12.56 -14.16
N THR A 63 -14.96 -13.52 -13.45
CA THR A 63 -16.42 -13.74 -13.51
C THR A 63 -17.21 -12.61 -12.81
N ALA A 64 -16.64 -11.97 -11.80
CA ALA A 64 -17.23 -10.80 -11.15
C ALA A 64 -17.22 -9.56 -12.07
N SER A 65 -16.37 -9.54 -13.08
CA SER A 65 -16.22 -8.47 -14.08
C SER A 65 -16.81 -8.87 -15.45
N GLY A 66 -17.84 -9.72 -15.48
CA GLY A 66 -18.49 -10.10 -16.72
C GLY A 66 -17.71 -11.12 -17.58
N GLY A 67 -16.85 -11.94 -16.97
CA GLY A 67 -16.10 -12.99 -17.66
C GLY A 67 -14.80 -12.54 -18.31
N ALA A 68 -14.36 -11.32 -18.08
CA ALA A 68 -13.06 -10.87 -18.58
C ALA A 68 -11.93 -11.59 -17.84
N LYS A 69 -10.93 -12.05 -18.61
CA LYS A 69 -9.72 -12.63 -18.04
C LYS A 69 -8.91 -11.53 -17.33
N ILE A 70 -8.42 -11.86 -16.14
CA ILE A 70 -7.52 -10.97 -15.40
C ILE A 70 -6.09 -11.46 -15.59
N TYR A 71 -5.23 -10.55 -16.00
CA TYR A 71 -3.80 -10.80 -16.13
C TYR A 71 -3.04 -10.01 -15.07
N ILE A 72 -2.07 -10.67 -14.46
CA ILE A 72 -1.02 -10.01 -13.68
C ILE A 72 0.03 -9.63 -14.72
N ASP A 73 0.26 -8.34 -14.90
CA ASP A 73 1.02 -7.79 -16.04
C ASP A 73 2.53 -8.01 -15.90
N SER A 74 3.03 -7.97 -14.68
CA SER A 74 4.47 -8.05 -14.39
C SER A 74 4.73 -8.47 -12.95
N GLY A 75 5.90 -9.00 -12.69
CA GLY A 75 6.36 -9.31 -11.34
C GLY A 75 7.79 -9.84 -11.31
N ASN A 76 8.45 -9.58 -10.18
CA ASN A 76 9.72 -10.18 -9.80
C ASN A 76 9.74 -10.22 -8.26
N TYR A 77 9.21 -11.30 -7.68
CA TYR A 77 8.86 -11.34 -6.25
C TYR A 77 10.01 -11.75 -5.34
N GLU A 78 10.95 -12.58 -5.84
CA GLU A 78 12.05 -13.09 -5.03
C GLU A 78 12.94 -11.97 -4.45
N PRO A 79 13.38 -10.97 -5.22
CA PRO A 79 14.21 -9.91 -4.66
C PRO A 79 13.52 -9.10 -3.56
N ALA A 80 12.18 -8.96 -3.62
CA ALA A 80 11.43 -8.29 -2.58
C ALA A 80 11.39 -9.12 -1.28
N LEU A 81 11.19 -10.44 -1.40
CA LEU A 81 11.26 -11.37 -0.28
C LEU A 81 12.66 -11.35 0.34
N ASP A 82 13.70 -11.48 -0.46
CA ASP A 82 15.09 -11.49 0.01
C ASP A 82 15.44 -10.22 0.78
N LYS A 83 15.04 -9.07 0.26
CA LYS A 83 15.25 -7.79 0.93
C LYS A 83 14.51 -7.72 2.27
N ALA A 84 13.26 -8.17 2.31
CA ALA A 84 12.46 -8.20 3.54
C ALA A 84 13.09 -9.13 4.60
N LEU A 85 13.50 -10.34 4.20
CA LEU A 85 14.16 -11.31 5.07
C LEU A 85 15.49 -10.76 5.62
N ALA A 86 16.29 -10.11 4.77
CA ALA A 86 17.55 -9.49 5.19
C ALA A 86 17.31 -8.35 6.20
N MET A 87 16.35 -7.47 5.93
CA MET A 87 15.98 -6.38 6.83
C MET A 87 15.44 -6.87 8.17
N ALA A 88 14.70 -7.98 8.20
CA ALA A 88 14.19 -8.60 9.40
C ALA A 88 15.26 -9.41 10.18
N GLY A 89 16.45 -9.60 9.62
CA GLY A 89 17.47 -10.46 10.20
C GLY A 89 17.04 -11.94 10.27
N TYR A 90 16.26 -12.40 9.30
CA TYR A 90 15.59 -13.71 9.32
C TYR A 90 16.55 -14.87 9.52
N ALA A 91 17.73 -14.86 8.89
CA ALA A 91 18.74 -15.90 9.02
C ALA A 91 19.25 -16.08 10.49
N GLY A 92 19.17 -15.04 11.30
CA GLY A 92 19.55 -15.08 12.74
C GLY A 92 18.38 -15.29 13.69
N MET A 93 17.16 -15.52 13.17
CA MET A 93 15.95 -15.47 13.97
C MET A 93 15.87 -16.54 15.06
N ASP A 94 16.36 -17.74 14.82
CA ASP A 94 16.35 -18.82 15.82
C ASP A 94 17.24 -18.48 17.02
N LYS A 95 18.41 -17.90 16.77
CA LYS A 95 19.28 -17.38 17.81
C LYS A 95 18.61 -16.25 18.58
N ALA A 96 18.02 -15.29 17.87
CA ALA A 96 17.31 -14.17 18.50
C ALA A 96 16.11 -14.64 19.35
N LYS A 97 15.38 -15.65 18.90
CA LYS A 97 14.29 -16.28 19.68
C LYS A 97 14.83 -16.95 20.96
N ALA A 98 15.93 -17.69 20.85
CA ALA A 98 16.56 -18.32 22.01
C ALA A 98 17.03 -17.27 23.05
N GLU A 99 17.71 -16.25 22.59
CA GLU A 99 18.14 -15.13 23.45
C GLU A 99 16.96 -14.36 24.09
N ALA A 100 15.87 -14.16 23.36
CA ALA A 100 14.67 -13.54 23.92
C ALA A 100 14.08 -14.38 25.05
N ARG A 101 14.04 -15.70 24.91
CA ARG A 101 13.55 -16.62 25.95
C ARG A 101 14.35 -16.56 27.24
N THR A 102 15.66 -16.36 27.19
CA THR A 102 16.49 -16.21 28.42
C THR A 102 16.09 -14.97 29.20
N ARG A 103 15.46 -14.01 28.57
CA ARG A 103 14.92 -12.78 29.20
C ARG A 103 13.43 -12.85 29.51
N GLY A 104 12.82 -14.04 29.43
CA GLY A 104 11.39 -14.24 29.66
C GLY A 104 10.49 -13.64 28.55
N LYS A 105 11.03 -13.41 27.36
CA LYS A 105 10.31 -12.86 26.21
C LYS A 105 10.18 -13.88 25.10
N TYR A 106 9.09 -13.77 24.34
CA TYR A 106 8.85 -14.54 23.14
C TYR A 106 8.96 -13.62 21.93
N LEU A 107 9.85 -13.98 21.00
CA LEU A 107 9.99 -13.29 19.72
C LEU A 107 9.28 -14.13 18.65
N GLY A 108 8.31 -13.50 17.95
CA GLY A 108 7.64 -14.08 16.80
C GLY A 108 8.09 -13.45 15.50
N VAL A 109 8.04 -14.23 14.44
CA VAL A 109 8.18 -13.75 13.06
C VAL A 109 7.07 -14.37 12.25
N GLY A 110 6.43 -13.58 11.42
CA GLY A 110 5.43 -14.02 10.46
C GLY A 110 5.75 -13.49 9.07
N LEU A 111 5.37 -14.24 8.07
CA LEU A 111 5.49 -13.89 6.66
C LEU A 111 4.10 -13.79 6.05
N SER A 112 3.91 -12.81 5.17
CA SER A 112 2.73 -12.71 4.33
C SER A 112 3.15 -12.18 2.97
N SER A 113 2.81 -12.92 1.91
CA SER A 113 3.08 -12.57 0.53
C SER A 113 1.76 -12.43 -0.21
N TYR A 114 1.48 -11.25 -0.75
CA TYR A 114 0.23 -10.98 -1.45
C TYR A 114 0.44 -9.96 -2.57
N ILE A 115 -0.46 -10.00 -3.54
CA ILE A 115 -0.57 -8.99 -4.58
C ILE A 115 -1.87 -8.25 -4.35
N GLU A 116 -1.80 -6.91 -4.32
CA GLU A 116 -2.99 -6.06 -4.17
C GLU A 116 -3.40 -5.50 -5.52
N VAL A 117 -4.71 -5.49 -5.78
CA VAL A 117 -5.28 -4.75 -6.90
C VAL A 117 -5.35 -3.28 -6.52
N CYS A 118 -4.45 -2.48 -7.09
CA CYS A 118 -4.38 -1.05 -6.85
C CYS A 118 -5.03 -0.30 -8.01
N GLY A 119 -6.13 0.39 -7.69
CA GLY A 119 -6.92 1.09 -8.69
C GLY A 119 -7.80 0.16 -9.52
N VAL A 120 -8.91 0.69 -9.97
CA VAL A 120 -9.93 -0.03 -10.73
C VAL A 120 -10.33 0.83 -11.93
N ALA A 121 -9.50 0.83 -12.94
CA ALA A 121 -9.67 1.59 -14.16
C ALA A 121 -9.47 0.71 -15.40
N PRO A 122 -10.03 1.07 -16.52
CA PRO A 122 -11.03 2.12 -16.72
C PRO A 122 -12.43 1.71 -16.22
N SER A 123 -13.25 2.69 -15.86
CA SER A 123 -14.60 2.50 -15.30
C SER A 123 -15.51 1.59 -16.11
N LYS A 124 -15.36 1.58 -17.43
CA LYS A 124 -16.15 0.71 -18.33
C LYS A 124 -15.97 -0.79 -18.07
N TRP A 125 -14.86 -1.20 -17.49
CA TRP A 125 -14.59 -2.61 -17.17
C TRP A 125 -15.20 -3.05 -15.85
N ILE A 126 -15.57 -2.10 -15.00
CA ILE A 126 -16.11 -2.34 -13.67
C ILE A 126 -17.61 -2.13 -13.64
N GLY A 127 -18.20 -1.81 -14.80
CA GLY A 127 -19.63 -1.63 -14.94
C GLY A 127 -20.16 -0.38 -14.25
N ALA A 128 -19.46 0.72 -14.40
CA ALA A 128 -19.84 2.01 -13.83
C ALA A 128 -21.20 2.53 -14.34
N VAL A 129 -21.68 2.01 -15.46
CA VAL A 129 -22.95 2.43 -16.07
C VAL A 129 -23.78 1.19 -16.44
N GLY A 130 -24.70 0.82 -15.58
CA GLY A 130 -25.78 -0.11 -15.83
C GLY A 130 -25.55 -1.58 -15.55
N GLU A 131 -24.32 -2.07 -15.60
CA GLU A 131 -23.97 -3.46 -15.29
C GLU A 131 -22.74 -3.51 -14.37
N GLY A 132 -22.84 -4.11 -13.22
CA GLY A 132 -21.75 -4.26 -12.26
C GLY A 132 -22.02 -3.56 -10.93
N TRP A 133 -21.00 -3.01 -10.30
CA TRP A 133 -21.10 -2.46 -8.94
C TRP A 133 -21.85 -1.13 -8.84
N GLY A 134 -22.26 -0.54 -9.96
CA GLY A 134 -23.02 0.71 -9.98
C GLY A 134 -22.26 1.94 -9.51
N ALA A 135 -20.95 1.86 -9.35
CA ALA A 135 -20.11 2.97 -8.92
C ALA A 135 -19.28 3.50 -10.09
N ALA A 136 -19.26 4.81 -10.27
CA ALA A 136 -18.34 5.46 -11.19
C ALA A 136 -16.91 5.42 -10.58
N MET A 137 -16.03 4.64 -11.21
CA MET A 137 -14.64 4.49 -10.80
C MET A 137 -13.75 5.44 -11.57
N TRP A 138 -14.02 6.72 -11.49
CA TRP A 138 -13.22 7.78 -12.10
C TRP A 138 -12.63 8.67 -11.01
N GLU A 139 -11.50 9.24 -11.32
CA GLU A 139 -10.80 10.17 -10.43
C GLU A 139 -10.31 11.38 -11.23
N SER A 140 -10.13 12.49 -10.54
CA SER A 140 -9.56 13.70 -11.10
C SER A 140 -8.52 14.29 -10.17
N ALA A 141 -7.52 14.94 -10.74
CA ALA A 141 -6.54 15.70 -10.01
C ALA A 141 -6.54 17.15 -10.49
N ASN A 142 -6.46 18.08 -9.56
CA ASN A 142 -6.24 19.49 -9.84
C ASN A 142 -4.87 19.90 -9.29
N ILE A 143 -4.03 20.46 -10.14
CA ILE A 143 -2.69 20.90 -9.80
C ILE A 143 -2.64 22.42 -9.92
N LYS A 144 -2.34 23.10 -8.82
CA LYS A 144 -2.22 24.54 -8.75
C LYS A 144 -0.80 24.94 -8.38
N VAL A 145 -0.15 25.69 -9.27
CA VAL A 145 1.16 26.28 -9.02
C VAL A 145 0.96 27.69 -8.45
N HIS A 146 1.55 27.94 -7.30
CA HIS A 146 1.50 29.25 -6.65
C HIS A 146 2.69 30.13 -7.10
N LEU A 147 2.52 31.44 -6.98
CA LEU A 147 3.58 32.42 -7.28
C LEU A 147 4.83 32.23 -6.39
N THR A 148 4.67 31.59 -5.24
CA THR A 148 5.77 31.24 -4.32
C THR A 148 6.60 30.05 -4.79
N GLY A 149 6.23 29.40 -5.91
CA GLY A 149 6.84 28.15 -6.37
C GLY A 149 6.28 26.88 -5.73
N LYS A 150 5.40 27.00 -4.73
CA LYS A 150 4.72 25.83 -4.15
C LYS A 150 3.65 25.29 -5.09
N VAL A 151 3.47 23.98 -5.06
CA VAL A 151 2.45 23.28 -5.86
C VAL A 151 1.47 22.58 -4.93
N VAL A 152 0.19 22.80 -5.16
CA VAL A 152 -0.89 22.15 -4.42
C VAL A 152 -1.61 21.16 -5.34
N ILE A 153 -1.76 19.93 -4.88
CA ILE A 153 -2.45 18.86 -5.61
C ILE A 153 -3.71 18.50 -4.83
N THR A 154 -4.86 18.67 -5.48
CA THR A 154 -6.15 18.25 -4.92
C THR A 154 -6.64 17.02 -5.68
N VAL A 155 -6.96 15.96 -4.95
CA VAL A 155 -7.49 14.68 -5.48
C VAL A 155 -8.71 14.26 -4.68
N GLY A 156 -9.59 13.45 -5.27
CA GLY A 156 -10.77 12.91 -4.59
C GLY A 156 -10.46 11.68 -3.71
N THR A 157 -9.32 11.05 -3.91
CA THR A 157 -8.91 9.87 -3.13
C THR A 157 -8.59 10.22 -1.67
N GLN A 158 -9.15 9.44 -0.75
CA GLN A 158 -8.89 9.61 0.67
C GLN A 158 -7.67 8.81 1.14
N PRO A 159 -6.76 9.43 1.92
CA PRO A 159 -5.68 8.69 2.56
C PRO A 159 -6.24 7.82 3.71
N GLN A 160 -5.87 6.56 3.69
CA GLN A 160 -6.21 5.57 4.72
C GLN A 160 -4.94 4.80 5.16
N GLY A 161 -3.80 5.43 5.13
CA GLY A 161 -2.50 4.86 5.48
C GLY A 161 -1.67 4.36 4.29
N GLN A 162 -2.14 4.49 3.05
CA GLN A 162 -1.42 4.03 1.86
C GLN A 162 -0.35 5.02 1.34
N GLY A 163 -0.15 6.15 2.02
CA GLY A 163 0.93 7.09 1.69
C GLY A 163 0.67 7.94 0.46
N HIS A 164 -0.58 8.34 0.20
CA HIS A 164 -0.95 9.19 -0.93
C HIS A 164 -0.14 10.48 -1.01
N GLU A 165 0.08 11.15 0.12
CA GLU A 165 0.85 12.40 0.16
C GLU A 165 2.25 12.22 -0.42
N THR A 166 2.94 11.17 -0.01
CA THR A 166 4.29 10.86 -0.50
C THR A 166 4.26 10.45 -1.97
N THR A 167 3.39 9.52 -2.33
CA THR A 167 3.33 8.97 -3.69
C THR A 167 2.98 10.05 -4.71
N TYR A 168 1.99 10.87 -4.44
CA TYR A 168 1.61 11.96 -5.36
C TYR A 168 2.67 13.05 -5.45
N ALA A 169 3.32 13.38 -4.32
CA ALA A 169 4.43 14.31 -4.34
C ALA A 169 5.63 13.78 -5.14
N GLN A 170 5.92 12.47 -5.07
CA GLN A 170 6.96 11.84 -5.89
C GLN A 170 6.63 11.93 -7.39
N ILE A 171 5.42 11.55 -7.78
CA ILE A 171 4.99 11.55 -9.19
C ILE A 171 5.06 12.97 -9.75
N ILE A 172 4.42 13.93 -9.09
CA ILE A 172 4.36 15.31 -9.58
C ILE A 172 5.72 16.00 -9.50
N GLY A 173 6.52 15.72 -8.48
CA GLY A 173 7.88 16.23 -8.37
C GLY A 173 8.76 15.75 -9.51
N HIS A 174 8.62 14.48 -9.91
CA HIS A 174 9.31 13.93 -11.07
C HIS A 174 8.87 14.60 -12.38
N GLU A 175 7.57 14.68 -12.61
CA GLU A 175 7.00 15.24 -13.84
C GLU A 175 7.28 16.73 -14.02
N LEU A 176 7.23 17.51 -12.94
CA LEU A 176 7.45 18.96 -12.97
C LEU A 176 8.91 19.38 -12.71
N GLY A 177 9.78 18.46 -12.34
CA GLY A 177 11.17 18.75 -12.00
C GLY A 177 11.34 19.61 -10.74
N ILE A 178 10.45 19.47 -9.75
CA ILE A 178 10.46 20.25 -8.51
C ILE A 178 10.68 19.36 -7.29
N PRO A 179 11.28 19.90 -6.21
CA PRO A 179 11.46 19.15 -4.95
C PRO A 179 10.12 18.72 -4.35
N MET A 180 10.07 17.52 -3.77
CA MET A 180 8.87 17.02 -3.07
C MET A 180 8.41 17.93 -1.94
N ASP A 181 9.34 18.60 -1.26
CA ASP A 181 9.06 19.55 -0.17
C ASP A 181 8.30 20.81 -0.63
N ASP A 182 8.28 21.06 -1.93
CA ASP A 182 7.54 22.16 -2.53
C ASP A 182 6.13 21.73 -2.97
N ILE A 183 5.77 20.47 -2.76
CA ILE A 183 4.49 19.89 -3.14
C ILE A 183 3.63 19.65 -1.89
N ILE A 184 2.41 20.14 -1.95
CA ILE A 184 1.41 19.99 -0.89
C ILE A 184 0.27 19.14 -1.44
N VAL A 185 0.03 18.01 -0.80
CA VAL A 185 -1.11 17.13 -1.07
C VAL A 185 -2.01 17.19 0.16
N PRO A 186 -3.07 18.02 0.15
CA PRO A 186 -3.98 18.09 1.29
C PRO A 186 -4.74 16.78 1.42
N ALA A 187 -4.86 16.28 2.63
CA ALA A 187 -5.81 15.21 2.93
C ALA A 187 -7.24 15.72 2.62
N ALA A 188 -8.06 14.89 1.98
CA ALA A 188 -9.40 15.26 1.47
C ALA A 188 -10.38 15.84 2.51
N ARG A 189 -9.98 15.96 3.76
CA ARG A 189 -10.80 16.46 4.89
C ARG A 189 -10.39 17.82 5.46
N GLN A 190 -9.44 18.54 4.87
CA GLN A 190 -9.06 19.80 5.48
C GLN A 190 -9.74 21.00 4.82
N PRO A 191 -10.67 21.67 5.54
CA PRO A 191 -11.33 22.89 5.07
C PRO A 191 -10.41 24.09 4.91
N ASP A 192 -9.13 23.98 5.30
CA ASP A 192 -8.27 25.14 5.45
C ASP A 192 -6.89 24.98 4.80
N LEU A 193 -6.90 24.94 3.46
CA LEU A 193 -5.70 25.03 2.63
C LEU A 193 -4.89 26.31 2.91
N GLY A 194 -5.57 27.41 3.25
CA GLY A 194 -4.95 28.68 3.59
C GLY A 194 -4.08 28.58 4.85
N ASP A 195 -4.58 27.94 5.88
CA ASP A 195 -3.90 27.79 7.17
C ASP A 195 -2.64 26.90 7.09
N GLN A 196 -2.65 25.87 6.24
CA GLN A 196 -1.47 25.02 6.06
C GLN A 196 -0.36 25.70 5.28
N LEU A 197 -0.70 26.46 4.25
CA LEU A 197 0.25 27.27 3.50
C LEU A 197 0.92 28.29 4.44
N VAL A 198 0.13 29.01 5.21
CA VAL A 198 0.61 30.02 6.17
C VAL A 198 1.48 29.39 7.27
N ARG A 199 1.11 28.22 7.80
CA ARG A 199 1.91 27.52 8.84
C ARG A 199 3.25 27.02 8.31
N ARG A 200 3.31 26.52 7.06
CA ARG A 200 4.57 26.06 6.44
C ARG A 200 5.46 27.24 6.04
N GLU A 201 4.89 28.32 5.53
CA GLU A 201 5.65 29.56 5.27
C GLU A 201 6.21 30.13 6.56
N GLY A 202 5.44 30.22 7.62
CA GLY A 202 5.91 30.68 8.93
C GLY A 202 6.94 29.74 9.60
N ALA A 203 6.96 28.44 9.26
CA ALA A 203 8.00 27.52 9.71
C ALA A 203 9.31 27.73 8.93
N ALA A 204 9.22 27.95 7.62
CA ALA A 204 10.37 28.24 6.76
C ALA A 204 11.03 29.60 7.13
N GLU A 205 10.23 30.62 7.40
CA GLU A 205 10.74 31.91 7.87
C GLU A 205 11.44 31.81 9.23
N ARG A 206 10.90 31.03 10.16
CA ARG A 206 11.54 30.77 11.46
C ARG A 206 12.87 30.04 11.28
N ALA A 207 12.94 29.00 10.44
CA ALA A 207 14.16 28.27 10.15
C ALA A 207 15.23 29.18 9.51
N LEU A 208 14.84 30.02 8.57
CA LEU A 208 15.73 31.02 7.95
C LEU A 208 16.23 32.04 8.94
N LYS A 209 15.39 32.47 9.89
CA LYS A 209 15.79 33.40 10.96
C LYS A 209 16.78 32.73 11.91
N GLU A 210 16.54 31.49 12.33
CA GLU A 210 17.47 30.72 13.17
C GLU A 210 18.82 30.51 12.51
N LEU A 211 18.86 30.29 11.20
CA LEU A 211 20.11 30.16 10.43
C LEU A 211 20.86 31.48 10.40
N ARG A 212 20.19 32.62 10.18
CA ARG A 212 20.79 33.94 10.18
C ARG A 212 21.31 34.36 11.55
N ASP A 213 20.67 33.90 12.63
CA ASP A 213 21.07 34.23 14.01
C ASP A 213 22.21 33.32 14.50
N ARG A 214 22.50 32.21 13.83
CA ARG A 214 23.69 31.34 14.09
C ARG A 214 24.97 31.83 13.41
N ASP A 215 24.84 32.63 12.36
CA ASP A 215 25.98 33.17 11.60
C ASP A 215 26.39 34.59 12.09
N ARG A 216 25.87 35.02 13.24
CA ARG A 216 26.24 36.23 13.96
C ARG A 216 26.85 35.89 15.31
#